data_e6500389b7f2712a207584be0c5193dd
#
_entry.id   e6500389b7f2712a207584be0c5193dd
#
_cell.length_a   1.000
_cell.length_b   1.000
_cell.length_c   1.000
_cell.angle_alpha   90.00
_cell.angle_beta   90.00
_cell.angle_gamma   90.00
#
_symmetry.space_group_name_H-M   'P 1'
#
loop_
_entity.id
_entity.type
_entity.pdbx_description
1 polymer ?
#
loop_
_entity_poly.entity_id
_entity_poly.type
_entity_poly.pdbx_seq_one_letter_code
_entity_poly.pdbx_strand_id
1 'polypeptide(L)'
;MKTPGKIGAYVEMICEVLWAIALICLPITTFPLFSSLTGALVAPLSILPFFILLVLCVIPLIIHRGKLPKESVPLFLFILVAILSCFAAYFFYIPGFKGKSIPGQEIRALFTIFVGLTFYLVTTAWIRDIDKLKNSWKYITFGGILSLVWTGFQAYYVLQHADQYPAWLNQIQSWFVVQSPAFTAKFGRVNGLTYEASWFAHQMVILYLPIWIAATYHKTSAFKFRVFHISIENVLLIFGLIAFILSSPRIGLVSFFLMIVYIFIRVNVQFYRKIVDKISKQKFILHNGPPSIRKITIQVIISVLILFVYAFIFSVAFYLLIQRDWRLSLLVSQPPSIREIIGIFSFNQNTLLDLSHRFIFLERMVYWFNGWNIFNQYPWLGVGLGNAGFFFPKFAPAIGWATYEIRNVLFYLPQLPNVKSLWFRLLAETGLVGFSLFISWLYVLYQSSRFSHLHQDATIKTFALAGQLALLAFIGEGFSIDSFAMPYFWVIAGMIAAIAMIFRREITQNQTTP
;
A
#
# COMPACT_ATOMS: atom_id res chain seq x y z
N MET A 1 -3.88 -36.53 1.01
CA MET A 1 -2.49 -36.23 1.43
C MET A 1 -2.08 -37.25 2.47
N LYS A 2 -0.91 -37.92 2.29
CA LYS A 2 -0.36 -38.81 3.33
C LYS A 2 -0.08 -37.95 4.57
N THR A 3 -0.48 -38.40 5.76
CA THR A 3 -0.11 -37.77 7.03
C THR A 3 1.40 -37.54 7.06
N PRO A 4 1.86 -36.33 7.35
CA PRO A 4 3.29 -36.04 7.41
C PRO A 4 3.91 -36.93 8.49
N GLY A 5 5.04 -37.58 8.18
CA GLY A 5 5.79 -38.33 9.20
C GLY A 5 6.21 -37.33 10.33
N LYS A 6 6.61 -37.85 11.50
CA LYS A 6 6.98 -37.03 12.68
C LYS A 6 7.86 -35.86 12.35
N ILE A 7 8.86 -36.03 11.48
CA ILE A 7 9.76 -34.94 11.01
C ILE A 7 8.98 -33.85 10.25
N GLY A 8 8.04 -34.24 9.38
CA GLY A 8 7.21 -33.27 8.64
C GLY A 8 6.33 -32.42 9.55
N ALA A 9 5.81 -33.01 10.64
CA ALA A 9 5.01 -32.27 11.63
C ALA A 9 5.84 -31.23 12.41
N TYR A 10 7.09 -31.57 12.77
CA TYR A 10 8.01 -30.62 13.42
C TYR A 10 8.38 -29.46 12.48
N VAL A 11 8.67 -29.73 11.21
CA VAL A 11 8.98 -28.68 10.22
C VAL A 11 7.76 -27.76 10.03
N GLU A 12 6.55 -28.31 9.95
CA GLU A 12 5.33 -27.50 9.83
C GLU A 12 5.12 -26.61 11.07
N MET A 13 5.37 -27.11 12.27
CA MET A 13 5.28 -26.34 13.51
C MET A 13 6.31 -25.19 13.52
N ILE A 14 7.56 -25.44 13.13
CA ILE A 14 8.58 -24.39 13.01
C ILE A 14 8.17 -23.33 12.00
N CYS A 15 7.66 -23.75 10.85
CA CYS A 15 7.16 -22.81 9.83
C CYS A 15 5.98 -21.97 10.33
N GLU A 16 5.05 -22.55 11.12
CA GLU A 16 3.94 -21.80 11.73
C GLU A 16 4.44 -20.72 12.69
N VAL A 17 5.42 -21.06 13.55
CA VAL A 17 6.03 -20.11 14.49
C VAL A 17 6.75 -18.99 13.74
N LEU A 18 7.57 -19.33 12.75
CA LEU A 18 8.27 -18.34 11.91
C LEU A 18 7.28 -17.45 11.16
N TRP A 19 6.19 -18.01 10.64
CA TRP A 19 5.12 -17.27 9.98
C TRP A 19 4.42 -16.29 10.93
N ALA A 20 4.10 -16.74 12.15
CA ALA A 20 3.50 -15.90 13.18
C ALA A 20 4.43 -14.71 13.53
N ILE A 21 5.72 -14.99 13.80
CA ILE A 21 6.74 -13.96 14.08
C ILE A 21 6.84 -12.99 12.90
N ALA A 22 6.92 -13.50 11.66
CA ALA A 22 7.02 -12.70 10.46
C ALA A 22 5.89 -11.68 10.34
N LEU A 23 4.62 -12.11 10.56
CA LEU A 23 3.45 -11.25 10.43
C LEU A 23 3.28 -10.29 11.60
N ILE A 24 3.60 -10.72 12.82
CA ILE A 24 3.56 -9.85 14.02
C ILE A 24 4.61 -8.74 13.92
N CYS A 25 5.79 -9.03 13.33
CA CYS A 25 6.89 -8.08 13.17
C CYS A 25 6.75 -7.17 11.92
N LEU A 26 5.70 -7.30 11.10
CA LEU A 26 5.49 -6.43 9.93
C LEU A 26 5.52 -4.93 10.22
N PRO A 27 5.05 -4.41 11.40
CA PRO A 27 5.13 -2.99 11.70
C PRO A 27 6.55 -2.44 11.79
N ILE A 28 7.55 -3.28 12.09
CA ILE A 28 8.94 -2.86 12.29
C ILE A 28 9.64 -2.80 10.93
N THR A 29 9.81 -1.58 10.39
CA THR A 29 10.31 -1.37 9.01
C THR A 29 11.80 -1.17 8.90
N THR A 30 12.47 -0.82 10.01
CA THR A 30 13.89 -0.42 10.02
C THR A 30 14.58 -0.97 11.26
N PHE A 31 14.79 -2.28 11.28
CA PHE A 31 15.46 -2.91 12.42
C PHE A 31 16.96 -2.52 12.45
N PRO A 32 17.48 -1.97 13.58
CA PRO A 32 18.82 -1.37 13.63
C PRO A 32 19.94 -2.30 13.20
N LEU A 33 19.92 -3.56 13.64
CA LEU A 33 20.95 -4.56 13.27
C LEU A 33 20.99 -4.80 11.77
N PHE A 34 19.83 -4.93 11.10
CA PHE A 34 19.82 -5.19 9.66
C PHE A 34 20.16 -3.92 8.87
N SER A 35 19.72 -2.75 9.35
CA SER A 35 20.10 -1.47 8.76
C SER A 35 21.60 -1.23 8.82
N SER A 36 22.27 -1.55 9.94
CA SER A 36 23.72 -1.40 10.08
C SER A 36 24.50 -2.37 9.19
N LEU A 37 24.03 -3.60 9.03
CA LEU A 37 24.66 -4.62 8.19
C LEU A 37 24.52 -4.32 6.68
N THR A 38 23.38 -3.80 6.25
CA THR A 38 23.07 -3.59 4.83
C THR A 38 23.32 -2.17 4.36
N GLY A 39 23.45 -1.21 5.28
CA GLY A 39 23.49 0.22 4.98
C GLY A 39 22.17 0.75 4.36
N ALA A 40 21.10 -0.04 4.42
CA ALA A 40 19.79 0.32 3.90
C ALA A 40 18.87 0.82 5.02
N LEU A 41 18.15 1.92 4.78
CA LEU A 41 17.14 2.39 5.74
C LEU A 41 15.95 1.43 5.81
N VAL A 42 15.54 0.83 4.69
CA VAL A 42 14.46 -0.17 4.69
C VAL A 42 15.04 -1.53 5.02
N ALA A 43 14.88 -1.94 6.26
CA ALA A 43 15.42 -3.20 6.80
C ALA A 43 14.40 -3.82 7.78
N PRO A 44 13.26 -4.36 7.28
CA PRO A 44 12.19 -4.85 8.13
C PRO A 44 12.63 -6.07 8.95
N LEU A 45 12.22 -6.11 10.23
CA LEU A 45 12.53 -7.25 11.11
C LEU A 45 11.96 -8.57 10.57
N SER A 46 10.85 -8.51 9.87
CA SER A 46 10.18 -9.66 9.26
C SER A 46 10.98 -10.33 8.12
N ILE A 47 12.04 -9.69 7.59
CA ILE A 47 12.81 -10.23 6.45
C ILE A 47 13.47 -11.58 6.75
N LEU A 48 14.03 -11.74 7.95
CA LEU A 48 14.74 -12.97 8.33
C LEU A 48 13.80 -14.21 8.36
N PRO A 49 12.67 -14.19 9.10
CA PRO A 49 11.75 -15.31 9.06
C PRO A 49 11.18 -15.56 7.66
N PHE A 50 10.96 -14.53 6.83
CA PHE A 50 10.53 -14.74 5.45
C PHE A 50 11.60 -15.43 4.59
N PHE A 51 12.87 -15.12 4.74
CA PHE A 51 13.93 -15.83 4.03
C PHE A 51 14.07 -17.30 4.47
N ILE A 52 13.92 -17.57 5.76
CA ILE A 52 13.91 -18.97 6.24
C ILE A 52 12.71 -19.72 5.65
N LEU A 53 11.52 -19.10 5.64
CA LEU A 53 10.31 -19.68 5.04
C LEU A 53 10.43 -19.84 3.52
N LEU A 54 11.15 -18.96 2.81
CA LEU A 54 11.45 -19.14 1.39
C LEU A 54 12.15 -20.48 1.16
N VAL A 55 13.16 -20.78 1.98
CA VAL A 55 13.94 -22.03 1.89
C VAL A 55 13.07 -23.24 2.29
N LEU A 56 12.30 -23.13 3.37
CA LEU A 56 11.55 -24.28 3.92
C LEU A 56 10.22 -24.56 3.19
N CYS A 57 9.58 -23.52 2.58
CA CYS A 57 8.25 -23.66 1.98
C CYS A 57 8.26 -23.51 0.46
N VAL A 58 8.95 -22.49 -0.08
CA VAL A 58 8.86 -22.14 -1.51
C VAL A 58 9.80 -23.00 -2.33
N ILE A 59 11.06 -23.19 -1.91
CA ILE A 59 12.04 -24.02 -2.65
C ILE A 59 11.53 -25.47 -2.79
N PRO A 60 11.08 -26.16 -1.72
CA PRO A 60 10.50 -27.49 -1.86
C PRO A 60 9.25 -27.52 -2.76
N LEU A 61 8.39 -26.46 -2.69
CA LEU A 61 7.22 -26.36 -3.57
C LEU A 61 7.65 -26.35 -5.05
N ILE A 62 8.67 -25.59 -5.40
CA ILE A 62 9.19 -25.51 -6.77
C ILE A 62 9.83 -26.82 -7.20
N ILE A 63 10.68 -27.43 -6.37
CA ILE A 63 11.36 -28.71 -6.65
C ILE A 63 10.33 -29.81 -6.91
N HIS A 64 9.27 -29.88 -6.10
CA HIS A 64 8.21 -30.86 -6.27
C HIS A 64 7.15 -30.47 -7.32
N ARG A 65 7.48 -29.53 -8.22
CA ARG A 65 6.59 -29.03 -9.30
C ARG A 65 5.23 -28.55 -8.81
N GLY A 66 5.19 -27.95 -7.63
CA GLY A 66 3.99 -27.33 -7.10
C GLY A 66 3.54 -26.14 -7.97
N LYS A 67 2.24 -25.88 -8.00
CA LYS A 67 1.68 -24.80 -8.82
C LYS A 67 1.83 -23.46 -8.10
N LEU A 68 2.50 -22.50 -8.77
CA LEU A 68 2.47 -21.09 -8.39
C LEU A 68 1.16 -20.42 -8.87
N PRO A 69 0.71 -19.36 -8.22
CA PRO A 69 -0.46 -18.61 -8.69
C PRO A 69 -0.24 -18.06 -10.09
N LYS A 70 -1.28 -18.12 -10.93
CA LYS A 70 -1.24 -17.53 -12.28
C LYS A 70 -1.01 -16.01 -12.24
N GLU A 71 -1.40 -15.39 -11.16
CA GLU A 71 -1.18 -13.97 -10.86
C GLU A 71 0.31 -13.58 -10.83
N SER A 72 1.20 -14.54 -10.60
CA SER A 72 2.65 -14.29 -10.57
C SER A 72 3.26 -14.07 -11.96
N VAL A 73 2.60 -14.46 -13.04
CA VAL A 73 3.18 -14.42 -14.39
C VAL A 73 3.56 -12.99 -14.81
N PRO A 74 2.68 -11.97 -14.73
CA PRO A 74 3.07 -10.60 -15.10
C PRO A 74 4.18 -10.05 -14.18
N LEU A 75 4.22 -10.45 -12.91
CA LEU A 75 5.28 -10.06 -11.98
C LEU A 75 6.63 -10.64 -12.40
N PHE A 76 6.69 -11.92 -12.77
CA PHE A 76 7.95 -12.53 -13.25
C PHE A 76 8.42 -11.91 -14.56
N LEU A 77 7.50 -11.59 -15.48
CA LEU A 77 7.82 -10.87 -16.71
C LEU A 77 8.34 -9.45 -16.40
N PHE A 78 7.74 -8.76 -15.43
CA PHE A 78 8.24 -7.47 -14.96
C PHE A 78 9.67 -7.58 -14.42
N ILE A 79 9.96 -8.57 -13.58
CA ILE A 79 11.31 -8.80 -13.03
C ILE A 79 12.31 -9.09 -14.15
N LEU A 80 11.93 -9.91 -15.13
CA LEU A 80 12.76 -10.18 -16.30
C LEU A 80 13.08 -8.89 -17.07
N VAL A 81 12.09 -8.04 -17.31
CA VAL A 81 12.29 -6.76 -17.99
C VAL A 81 13.13 -5.81 -17.14
N ALA A 82 12.97 -5.79 -15.82
CA ALA A 82 13.82 -4.99 -14.93
C ALA A 82 15.29 -5.41 -15.01
N ILE A 83 15.58 -6.72 -15.10
CA ILE A 83 16.93 -7.25 -15.31
C ILE A 83 17.45 -6.85 -16.71
N LEU A 84 16.62 -7.03 -17.74
CA LEU A 84 16.99 -6.63 -19.11
C LEU A 84 17.25 -5.13 -19.23
N SER A 85 16.49 -4.30 -18.51
CA SER A 85 16.73 -2.86 -18.42
C SER A 85 18.09 -2.52 -17.82
N CYS A 86 18.52 -3.22 -16.75
CA CYS A 86 19.87 -3.07 -16.20
C CYS A 86 20.95 -3.42 -17.24
N PHE A 87 20.79 -4.52 -17.98
CA PHE A 87 21.73 -4.87 -19.06
C PHE A 87 21.71 -3.83 -20.19
N ALA A 88 20.54 -3.36 -20.62
CA ALA A 88 20.40 -2.34 -21.65
C ALA A 88 21.07 -1.01 -21.28
N ALA A 89 21.15 -0.69 -19.99
CA ALA A 89 21.78 0.51 -19.47
C ALA A 89 23.29 0.61 -19.81
N TYR A 90 23.97 -0.50 -20.05
CA TYR A 90 25.39 -0.51 -20.45
C TYR A 90 25.63 -0.16 -21.92
N PHE A 91 24.57 -0.04 -22.74
CA PHE A 91 24.69 0.35 -24.15
C PHE A 91 24.60 1.86 -24.37
N PHE A 92 24.41 2.67 -23.32
CA PHE A 92 24.40 4.13 -23.41
C PHE A 92 25.16 4.76 -22.26
N TYR A 93 25.49 6.05 -22.41
CA TYR A 93 26.25 6.76 -21.38
C TYR A 93 25.38 7.09 -20.16
N ILE A 94 25.78 6.60 -19.00
CA ILE A 94 25.25 6.99 -17.71
C ILE A 94 26.22 7.98 -17.06
N PRO A 95 25.80 9.21 -16.70
CA PRO A 95 26.68 10.19 -16.10
C PRO A 95 27.14 9.74 -14.71
N GLY A 96 28.42 9.85 -14.42
CA GLY A 96 28.94 9.61 -13.08
C GLY A 96 28.40 10.65 -12.09
N PHE A 97 27.96 10.21 -10.91
CA PHE A 97 27.49 11.12 -9.87
C PHE A 97 27.78 10.58 -8.48
N LYS A 98 28.32 11.44 -7.59
CA LYS A 98 28.63 11.14 -6.17
C LYS A 98 29.55 9.93 -5.97
N GLY A 99 30.37 9.55 -6.93
CA GLY A 99 31.28 8.41 -6.83
C GLY A 99 30.56 7.06 -6.65
N LYS A 100 29.27 6.98 -6.95
CA LYS A 100 28.53 5.71 -6.86
C LYS A 100 28.74 4.86 -8.11
N SER A 101 28.81 3.54 -7.92
CA SER A 101 28.94 2.58 -9.03
C SER A 101 27.56 2.18 -9.56
N ILE A 102 27.42 2.10 -10.88
CA ILE A 102 26.19 1.65 -11.56
C ILE A 102 25.82 0.23 -11.10
N PRO A 103 26.71 -0.79 -11.16
CA PRO A 103 26.35 -2.15 -10.71
C PRO A 103 25.92 -2.20 -9.25
N GLY A 104 26.53 -1.38 -8.38
CA GLY A 104 26.15 -1.30 -6.98
C GLY A 104 24.73 -0.78 -6.75
N GLN A 105 24.24 0.16 -7.56
CA GLN A 105 22.88 0.66 -7.48
C GLN A 105 21.88 -0.35 -8.05
N GLU A 106 22.20 -0.98 -9.16
CA GLU A 106 21.36 -2.01 -9.79
C GLU A 106 21.18 -3.22 -8.88
N ILE A 107 22.26 -3.74 -8.28
CA ILE A 107 22.20 -4.86 -7.33
C ILE A 107 21.32 -4.51 -6.12
N ARG A 108 21.48 -3.30 -5.55
CA ARG A 108 20.61 -2.85 -4.44
C ARG A 108 19.15 -2.80 -4.83
N ALA A 109 18.85 -2.26 -6.02
CA ALA A 109 17.48 -2.14 -6.49
C ALA A 109 16.86 -3.51 -6.81
N LEU A 110 17.59 -4.42 -7.47
CA LEU A 110 17.18 -5.80 -7.71
C LEU A 110 16.99 -6.57 -6.41
N PHE A 111 17.85 -6.35 -5.41
CA PHE A 111 17.70 -6.97 -4.10
C PHE A 111 16.39 -6.53 -3.40
N THR A 112 15.98 -5.26 -3.53
CA THR A 112 14.70 -4.82 -2.95
C THR A 112 13.49 -5.48 -3.62
N ILE A 113 13.55 -5.73 -4.93
CA ILE A 113 12.52 -6.52 -5.63
C ILE A 113 12.53 -7.98 -5.16
N PHE A 114 13.72 -8.58 -5.03
CA PHE A 114 13.86 -9.95 -4.54
C PHE A 114 13.28 -10.12 -3.13
N VAL A 115 13.53 -9.16 -2.24
CA VAL A 115 12.87 -9.13 -0.92
C VAL A 115 11.34 -9.11 -1.07
N GLY A 116 10.80 -8.21 -1.88
CA GLY A 116 9.36 -8.15 -2.13
C GLY A 116 8.80 -9.44 -2.70
N LEU A 117 9.47 -10.01 -3.71
CA LEU A 117 9.11 -11.30 -4.30
C LEU A 117 9.10 -12.42 -3.25
N THR A 118 10.07 -12.43 -2.33
CA THR A 118 10.11 -13.40 -1.22
C THR A 118 8.87 -13.31 -0.35
N PHE A 119 8.46 -12.11 0.08
CA PHE A 119 7.25 -11.90 0.85
C PHE A 119 5.99 -12.40 0.11
N TYR A 120 5.90 -12.08 -1.18
CA TYR A 120 4.79 -12.51 -2.02
C TYR A 120 4.73 -14.04 -2.16
N LEU A 121 5.84 -14.68 -2.56
CA LEU A 121 5.89 -16.12 -2.79
C LEU A 121 5.70 -16.94 -1.52
N VAL A 122 6.32 -16.56 -0.41
CA VAL A 122 6.13 -17.23 0.88
C VAL A 122 4.67 -17.14 1.32
N THR A 123 4.05 -15.96 1.20
CA THR A 123 2.65 -15.78 1.52
C THR A 123 1.74 -16.70 0.69
N THR A 124 1.97 -16.78 -0.62
CA THR A 124 1.18 -17.64 -1.51
C THR A 124 1.43 -19.13 -1.27
N ALA A 125 2.65 -19.52 -0.92
CA ALA A 125 3.00 -20.90 -0.65
C ALA A 125 2.50 -21.38 0.73
N TRP A 126 2.41 -20.49 1.72
CA TRP A 126 1.98 -20.80 3.06
C TRP A 126 0.46 -20.86 3.21
N ILE A 127 -0.26 -19.88 2.65
CA ILE A 127 -1.73 -19.80 2.76
C ILE A 127 -2.37 -20.74 1.73
N ARG A 128 -2.55 -22.02 2.13
CA ARG A 128 -3.09 -23.08 1.24
C ARG A 128 -4.57 -23.36 1.46
N ASP A 129 -5.11 -22.94 2.59
CA ASP A 129 -6.48 -23.17 3.04
C ASP A 129 -6.99 -22.00 3.88
N ILE A 130 -8.28 -22.06 4.22
CA ILE A 130 -8.98 -21.02 4.98
C ILE A 130 -8.47 -20.93 6.42
N ASP A 131 -8.02 -22.01 7.04
CA ASP A 131 -7.55 -22.00 8.42
C ASP A 131 -6.18 -21.31 8.53
N LYS A 132 -5.27 -21.57 7.60
CA LYS A 132 -4.00 -20.81 7.48
C LYS A 132 -4.26 -19.31 7.22
N LEU A 133 -5.28 -18.97 6.42
CA LEU A 133 -5.68 -17.58 6.20
C LEU A 133 -6.21 -16.93 7.50
N LYS A 134 -7.07 -17.63 8.26
CA LYS A 134 -7.59 -17.14 9.55
C LYS A 134 -6.48 -16.94 10.58
N ASN A 135 -5.53 -17.88 10.67
CA ASN A 135 -4.38 -17.73 11.56
C ASN A 135 -3.51 -16.53 11.14
N SER A 136 -3.24 -16.38 9.84
CA SER A 136 -2.51 -15.22 9.31
C SER A 136 -3.22 -13.90 9.68
N TRP A 137 -4.54 -13.87 9.61
CA TRP A 137 -5.32 -12.70 10.03
C TRP A 137 -5.10 -12.36 11.52
N LYS A 138 -5.11 -13.37 12.40
CA LYS A 138 -4.82 -13.15 13.84
C LYS A 138 -3.44 -12.54 14.05
N TYR A 139 -2.41 -13.08 13.37
CA TYR A 139 -1.03 -12.60 13.51
C TYR A 139 -0.86 -11.16 13.00
N ILE A 140 -1.47 -10.82 11.84
CA ILE A 140 -1.50 -9.43 11.35
C ILE A 140 -2.21 -8.53 12.36
N THR A 141 -3.33 -8.98 12.93
CA THR A 141 -4.09 -8.19 13.92
C THR A 141 -3.25 -7.95 15.17
N PHE A 142 -2.48 -8.93 15.66
CA PHE A 142 -1.56 -8.73 16.77
C PHE A 142 -0.45 -7.71 16.44
N GLY A 143 0.16 -7.78 15.25
CA GLY A 143 1.11 -6.77 14.80
C GLY A 143 0.50 -5.36 14.77
N GLY A 144 -0.74 -5.25 14.30
CA GLY A 144 -1.50 -4.00 14.31
C GLY A 144 -1.77 -3.47 15.72
N ILE A 145 -2.14 -4.34 16.66
CA ILE A 145 -2.33 -3.98 18.08
C ILE A 145 -1.04 -3.43 18.68
N LEU A 146 0.10 -4.13 18.49
CA LEU A 146 1.40 -3.67 18.99
C LEU A 146 1.76 -2.28 18.43
N SER A 147 1.55 -2.09 17.13
CA SER A 147 1.78 -0.80 16.47
C SER A 147 0.89 0.30 17.03
N LEU A 148 -0.41 0.04 17.24
CA LEU A 148 -1.35 1.03 17.78
C LEU A 148 -1.11 1.34 19.25
N VAL A 149 -0.77 0.34 20.07
CA VAL A 149 -0.39 0.57 21.48
C VAL A 149 0.83 1.48 21.56
N TRP A 150 1.86 1.19 20.75
CA TRP A 150 3.05 2.04 20.70
C TRP A 150 2.74 3.45 20.20
N THR A 151 1.91 3.55 19.17
CA THR A 151 1.42 4.85 18.66
C THR A 151 0.64 5.62 19.72
N GLY A 152 -0.10 4.93 20.60
CA GLY A 152 -0.84 5.54 21.71
C GLY A 152 0.07 6.27 22.70
N PHE A 153 1.23 5.69 23.04
CA PHE A 153 2.23 6.38 23.87
C PHE A 153 2.78 7.64 23.17
N GLN A 154 3.05 7.57 21.88
CA GLN A 154 3.50 8.74 21.11
C GLN A 154 2.40 9.80 21.04
N ALA A 155 1.15 9.39 20.79
CA ALA A 155 0.00 10.28 20.67
C ALA A 155 -0.25 11.11 21.93
N TYR A 156 -0.03 10.53 23.10
CA TYR A 156 -0.14 11.25 24.38
C TYR A 156 0.74 12.50 24.41
N TYR A 157 2.03 12.39 24.05
CA TYR A 157 2.95 13.53 24.04
C TYR A 157 2.68 14.50 22.87
N VAL A 158 2.29 13.98 21.70
CA VAL A 158 1.92 14.80 20.55
C VAL A 158 0.69 15.67 20.85
N LEU A 159 -0.32 15.12 21.52
CA LEU A 159 -1.54 15.86 21.88
C LEU A 159 -1.31 16.87 22.98
N GLN A 160 -0.29 16.68 23.83
CA GLN A 160 0.13 17.65 24.82
C GLN A 160 1.05 18.74 24.28
N HIS A 161 1.32 18.75 22.95
CA HIS A 161 2.26 19.67 22.30
C HIS A 161 3.67 19.65 22.93
N ALA A 162 4.10 18.48 23.41
CA ALA A 162 5.44 18.32 23.98
C ALA A 162 6.51 18.53 22.91
N ASP A 163 7.62 19.18 23.26
CA ASP A 163 8.73 19.40 22.32
C ASP A 163 9.50 18.11 22.05
N GLN A 164 9.60 17.22 23.02
CA GLN A 164 10.39 15.99 22.94
C GLN A 164 9.65 14.81 23.58
N TYR A 165 9.96 13.62 23.08
CA TYR A 165 9.56 12.39 23.76
C TYR A 165 10.46 12.13 24.97
N PRO A 166 9.94 11.48 26.03
CA PRO A 166 10.76 11.11 27.20
C PRO A 166 11.86 10.11 26.82
N ALA A 167 12.95 10.14 27.58
CA ALA A 167 14.13 9.30 27.31
C ALA A 167 13.81 7.81 27.20
N TRP A 168 12.92 7.29 28.06
CA TRP A 168 12.51 5.88 28.03
C TRP A 168 11.84 5.49 26.71
N LEU A 169 11.00 6.36 26.14
CA LEU A 169 10.30 6.10 24.89
C LEU A 169 11.28 6.10 23.70
N ASN A 170 12.22 7.06 23.69
CA ASN A 170 13.29 7.13 22.70
C ASN A 170 14.21 5.88 22.78
N GLN A 171 14.57 5.46 23.99
CA GLN A 171 15.43 4.30 24.21
C GLN A 171 14.77 3.01 23.73
N ILE A 172 13.52 2.75 24.13
CA ILE A 172 12.79 1.55 23.68
C ILE A 172 12.58 1.59 22.17
N GLN A 173 12.21 2.74 21.60
CA GLN A 173 12.06 2.89 20.14
C GLN A 173 13.35 2.52 19.42
N SER A 174 14.52 2.94 19.90
CA SER A 174 15.81 2.68 19.28
C SER A 174 16.22 1.20 19.23
N TRP A 175 15.62 0.35 20.06
CA TRP A 175 15.86 -1.11 20.01
C TRP A 175 15.22 -1.78 18.80
N PHE A 176 14.10 -1.22 18.32
CA PHE A 176 13.29 -1.81 17.26
C PHE A 176 13.39 -1.05 15.93
N VAL A 177 13.67 0.25 15.99
CA VAL A 177 13.60 1.12 14.82
C VAL A 177 14.76 2.10 14.80
N VAL A 178 15.46 2.20 13.67
CA VAL A 178 16.36 3.33 13.40
C VAL A 178 15.57 4.61 13.45
N GLN A 179 15.98 5.55 14.30
CA GLN A 179 15.24 6.80 14.49
C GLN A 179 15.55 7.79 13.36
N SER A 180 14.52 8.37 12.77
CA SER A 180 14.66 9.52 11.91
C SER A 180 15.08 10.75 12.74
N PRO A 181 15.89 11.68 12.21
CA PRO A 181 16.12 12.98 12.82
C PRO A 181 14.82 13.78 13.09
N ALA A 182 13.76 13.44 12.37
CA ALA A 182 12.42 14.01 12.56
C ALA A 182 11.60 13.29 13.64
N PHE A 183 12.15 12.27 14.33
CA PHE A 183 11.48 11.59 15.43
C PHE A 183 11.48 12.47 16.69
N THR A 184 10.51 13.36 16.75
CA THR A 184 10.29 14.24 17.91
C THR A 184 8.80 14.57 18.02
N ALA A 185 8.32 14.78 19.24
CA ALA A 185 6.94 15.21 19.50
C ALA A 185 6.64 16.60 18.93
N LYS A 186 7.68 17.45 18.77
CA LYS A 186 7.61 18.81 18.23
C LYS A 186 6.93 18.89 16.85
N PHE A 187 7.09 17.87 16.00
CA PHE A 187 6.46 17.87 14.69
C PHE A 187 4.97 17.49 14.71
N GLY A 188 4.41 17.21 15.88
CA GLY A 188 2.99 16.91 16.05
C GLY A 188 2.52 15.66 15.29
N ARG A 189 3.43 14.70 15.01
CA ARG A 189 3.15 13.50 14.21
C ARG A 189 3.62 12.24 14.91
N VAL A 190 2.79 11.20 14.85
CA VAL A 190 3.15 9.86 15.33
C VAL A 190 3.74 9.04 14.17
N ASN A 191 4.68 8.15 14.46
CA ASN A 191 5.29 7.23 13.48
C ASN A 191 5.17 5.74 13.86
N GLY A 192 4.56 5.40 14.97
CA GLY A 192 4.44 4.01 15.44
C GLY A 192 5.81 3.32 15.52
N LEU A 193 5.88 2.09 15.00
CA LEU A 193 7.11 1.28 14.93
C LEU A 193 7.80 1.40 13.55
N THR A 194 7.71 2.57 12.91
CA THR A 194 8.35 2.83 11.62
C THR A 194 9.36 3.96 11.70
N TYR A 195 10.22 4.07 10.67
CA TYR A 195 11.22 5.13 10.56
C TYR A 195 10.61 6.54 10.55
N GLU A 196 9.53 6.72 9.79
CA GLU A 196 8.85 8.00 9.60
C GLU A 196 7.32 7.86 9.67
N ALA A 197 6.65 8.96 10.01
CA ALA A 197 5.20 9.03 10.05
C ALA A 197 4.52 8.67 8.71
N SER A 198 5.16 8.97 7.58
CA SER A 198 4.70 8.57 6.24
C SER A 198 4.69 7.05 6.07
N TRP A 199 5.70 6.34 6.57
CA TRP A 199 5.78 4.88 6.48
C TRP A 199 4.73 4.19 7.36
N PHE A 200 4.46 4.76 8.54
CA PHE A 200 3.34 4.31 9.36
C PHE A 200 2.01 4.46 8.61
N ALA A 201 1.79 5.61 7.99
CA ALA A 201 0.59 5.84 7.21
C ALA A 201 0.44 4.86 6.03
N HIS A 202 1.54 4.56 5.31
CA HIS A 202 1.54 3.57 4.23
C HIS A 202 1.11 2.19 4.72
N GLN A 203 1.61 1.73 5.88
CA GLN A 203 1.18 0.48 6.49
C GLN A 203 -0.30 0.49 6.84
N MET A 204 -0.77 1.60 7.43
CA MET A 204 -2.16 1.74 7.82
C MET A 204 -3.10 1.63 6.62
N VAL A 205 -2.83 2.35 5.53
CA VAL A 205 -3.75 2.39 4.37
C VAL A 205 -3.60 1.21 3.41
N ILE A 206 -2.44 0.50 3.41
CA ILE A 206 -2.23 -0.64 2.50
C ILE A 206 -2.56 -1.98 3.17
N LEU A 207 -2.40 -2.12 4.49
CA LEU A 207 -2.62 -3.40 5.16
C LEU A 207 -3.74 -3.33 6.21
N TYR A 208 -3.57 -2.51 7.25
CA TYR A 208 -4.42 -2.59 8.44
C TYR A 208 -5.83 -2.06 8.22
N LEU A 209 -5.98 -0.83 7.76
CA LEU A 209 -7.29 -0.22 7.50
C LEU A 209 -8.10 -1.01 6.45
N PRO A 210 -7.53 -1.46 5.31
CA PRO A 210 -8.26 -2.34 4.38
C PRO A 210 -8.84 -3.58 5.03
N ILE A 211 -8.06 -4.28 5.87
CA ILE A 211 -8.52 -5.49 6.57
C ILE A 211 -9.62 -5.16 7.58
N TRP A 212 -9.44 -4.12 8.41
CA TRP A 212 -10.42 -3.76 9.44
C TRP A 212 -11.71 -3.18 8.86
N ILE A 213 -11.63 -2.39 7.78
CA ILE A 213 -12.81 -1.91 7.04
C ILE A 213 -13.57 -3.09 6.42
N ALA A 214 -12.87 -4.00 5.75
CA ALA A 214 -13.49 -5.17 5.13
C ALA A 214 -14.12 -6.11 6.17
N ALA A 215 -13.47 -6.31 7.32
CA ALA A 215 -14.01 -7.10 8.44
C ALA A 215 -15.28 -6.46 9.01
N THR A 216 -15.28 -5.14 9.21
CA THR A 216 -16.46 -4.39 9.65
C THR A 216 -17.59 -4.49 8.64
N TYR A 217 -17.29 -4.34 7.36
CA TYR A 217 -18.27 -4.43 6.28
C TYR A 217 -18.93 -5.81 6.18
N HIS A 218 -18.16 -6.88 6.26
CA HIS A 218 -18.66 -8.27 6.20
C HIS A 218 -19.10 -8.81 7.57
N LYS A 219 -18.97 -8.03 8.66
CA LYS A 219 -19.26 -8.46 10.03
C LYS A 219 -18.49 -9.72 10.43
N THR A 220 -17.25 -9.83 9.96
CA THR A 220 -16.33 -10.95 10.24
C THR A 220 -15.30 -10.54 11.29
N SER A 221 -14.64 -11.52 11.92
CA SER A 221 -13.54 -11.28 12.86
C SER A 221 -12.56 -12.45 12.83
N ALA A 222 -11.28 -12.18 13.05
CA ALA A 222 -10.26 -13.17 13.29
C ALA A 222 -10.48 -13.93 14.62
N PHE A 223 -11.17 -13.29 15.56
CA PHE A 223 -11.42 -13.80 16.91
C PHE A 223 -12.90 -14.11 17.13
N LYS A 224 -13.18 -15.13 17.93
CA LYS A 224 -14.55 -15.48 18.30
C LYS A 224 -15.16 -14.50 19.31
N PHE A 225 -14.33 -13.75 20.03
CA PHE A 225 -14.74 -12.83 21.09
C PHE A 225 -15.40 -11.59 20.50
N ARG A 226 -16.60 -11.25 20.98
CA ARG A 226 -17.35 -10.02 20.66
C ARG A 226 -18.02 -9.49 21.89
N VAL A 227 -17.99 -8.18 22.07
CA VAL A 227 -18.70 -7.46 23.16
C VAL A 227 -19.78 -6.62 22.51
N PHE A 228 -21.05 -6.82 22.88
CA PHE A 228 -22.21 -6.09 22.30
C PHE A 228 -22.20 -6.02 20.77
N HIS A 229 -21.89 -7.13 20.08
CA HIS A 229 -21.70 -7.21 18.62
C HIS A 229 -20.49 -6.47 18.05
N ILE A 230 -19.68 -5.80 18.87
CA ILE A 230 -18.45 -5.14 18.44
C ILE A 230 -17.31 -6.17 18.40
N SER A 231 -16.65 -6.29 17.26
CA SER A 231 -15.44 -7.12 17.11
C SER A 231 -14.18 -6.33 17.44
N ILE A 232 -13.06 -7.02 17.65
CA ILE A 232 -11.76 -6.39 17.87
C ILE A 232 -11.40 -5.48 16.69
N GLU A 233 -11.69 -5.91 15.46
CA GLU A 233 -11.40 -5.14 14.25
C GLU A 233 -12.18 -3.82 14.20
N ASN A 234 -13.40 -3.76 14.75
CA ASN A 234 -14.14 -2.50 14.84
C ASN A 234 -13.43 -1.50 15.77
N VAL A 235 -12.93 -1.98 16.91
CA VAL A 235 -12.18 -1.15 17.87
C VAL A 235 -10.86 -0.68 17.25
N LEU A 236 -10.14 -1.61 16.60
CA LEU A 236 -8.88 -1.30 15.92
C LEU A 236 -9.09 -0.33 14.74
N LEU A 237 -10.22 -0.41 14.04
CA LEU A 237 -10.56 0.55 12.98
C LEU A 237 -10.65 1.97 13.54
N ILE A 238 -11.31 2.17 14.68
CA ILE A 238 -11.44 3.49 15.30
C ILE A 238 -10.07 4.03 15.73
N PHE A 239 -9.32 3.25 16.52
CA PHE A 239 -7.98 3.66 16.96
C PHE A 239 -6.99 3.81 15.79
N GLY A 240 -7.10 2.93 14.78
CA GLY A 240 -6.32 3.02 13.56
C GLY A 240 -6.57 4.29 12.76
N LEU A 241 -7.82 4.73 12.65
CA LEU A 241 -8.17 6.00 12.01
C LEU A 241 -7.63 7.19 12.79
N ILE A 242 -7.73 7.17 14.13
CA ILE A 242 -7.16 8.23 14.97
C ILE A 242 -5.63 8.28 14.79
N ALA A 243 -4.95 7.16 14.89
CA ALA A 243 -3.49 7.07 14.70
C ALA A 243 -3.07 7.51 13.29
N PHE A 244 -3.81 7.12 12.26
CA PHE A 244 -3.59 7.54 10.88
C PHE A 244 -3.71 9.06 10.72
N ILE A 245 -4.75 9.68 11.28
CA ILE A 245 -4.91 11.16 11.27
C ILE A 245 -3.76 11.82 12.04
N LEU A 246 -3.35 11.26 13.19
CA LEU A 246 -2.23 11.78 13.98
C LEU A 246 -0.87 11.66 13.26
N SER A 247 -0.71 10.74 12.31
CA SER A 247 0.49 10.68 11.46
C SER A 247 0.53 11.76 10.36
N SER A 248 -0.59 12.45 10.12
CA SER A 248 -0.75 13.56 9.17
C SER A 248 -0.14 13.29 7.77
N PRO A 249 -0.53 12.22 7.07
CA PRO A 249 0.05 11.84 5.79
C PRO A 249 -0.74 12.47 4.65
N ARG A 250 -0.19 13.42 3.90
CA ARG A 250 -0.91 14.07 2.79
C ARG A 250 -1.32 13.10 1.69
N ILE A 251 -0.39 12.30 1.19
CA ILE A 251 -0.70 11.29 0.15
C ILE A 251 -1.54 10.16 0.75
N GLY A 252 -1.26 9.74 1.99
CA GLY A 252 -2.08 8.76 2.70
C GLY A 252 -3.56 9.16 2.79
N LEU A 253 -3.86 10.45 2.98
CA LEU A 253 -5.23 10.95 2.96
C LEU A 253 -5.89 10.80 1.59
N VAL A 254 -5.16 11.05 0.50
CA VAL A 254 -5.65 10.81 -0.86
C VAL A 254 -5.93 9.32 -1.08
N SER A 255 -5.01 8.45 -0.65
CA SER A 255 -5.16 7.01 -0.74
C SER A 255 -6.35 6.49 0.07
N PHE A 256 -6.51 7.01 1.28
CA PHE A 256 -7.66 6.70 2.14
C PHE A 256 -8.97 7.19 1.52
N PHE A 257 -8.98 8.37 0.94
CA PHE A 257 -10.14 8.91 0.22
C PHE A 257 -10.56 8.00 -0.94
N LEU A 258 -9.63 7.49 -1.75
CA LEU A 258 -9.94 6.53 -2.82
C LEU A 258 -10.61 5.26 -2.27
N MET A 259 -10.15 4.74 -1.13
CA MET A 259 -10.79 3.59 -0.47
C MET A 259 -12.22 3.92 -0.02
N ILE A 260 -12.43 5.08 0.60
CA ILE A 260 -13.74 5.51 1.08
C ILE A 260 -14.72 5.70 -0.07
N VAL A 261 -14.29 6.34 -1.16
CA VAL A 261 -15.11 6.49 -2.38
C VAL A 261 -15.51 5.12 -2.93
N TYR A 262 -14.60 4.16 -2.97
CA TYR A 262 -14.91 2.81 -3.43
C TYR A 262 -15.94 2.11 -2.54
N ILE A 263 -15.76 2.13 -1.22
CA ILE A 263 -16.72 1.56 -0.26
C ILE A 263 -18.07 2.25 -0.40
N PHE A 264 -18.07 3.57 -0.49
CA PHE A 264 -19.24 4.38 -0.69
C PHE A 264 -20.04 3.94 -1.92
N ILE A 265 -19.41 3.88 -3.09
CA ILE A 265 -20.06 3.43 -4.33
C ILE A 265 -20.64 2.03 -4.13
N ARG A 266 -19.87 1.13 -3.53
CA ARG A 266 -20.26 -0.26 -3.31
C ARG A 266 -21.48 -0.39 -2.38
N VAL A 267 -21.50 0.33 -1.26
CA VAL A 267 -22.61 0.35 -0.30
C VAL A 267 -23.86 0.92 -0.97
N ASN A 268 -23.72 2.03 -1.71
CA ASN A 268 -24.85 2.64 -2.39
C ASN A 268 -25.46 1.76 -3.48
N VAL A 269 -24.62 1.11 -4.30
CA VAL A 269 -25.08 0.16 -5.32
C VAL A 269 -25.84 -1.01 -4.68
N GLN A 270 -25.35 -1.54 -3.54
CA GLN A 270 -26.05 -2.62 -2.84
C GLN A 270 -27.36 -2.16 -2.21
N PHE A 271 -27.36 -0.98 -1.59
CA PHE A 271 -28.55 -0.39 -0.99
C PHE A 271 -29.60 -0.11 -2.07
N TYR A 272 -29.19 0.48 -3.19
CA TYR A 272 -30.04 0.71 -4.35
C TYR A 272 -30.68 -0.59 -4.85
N ARG A 273 -29.87 -1.66 -5.07
CA ARG A 273 -30.38 -2.97 -5.51
C ARG A 273 -31.40 -3.53 -4.54
N LYS A 274 -31.13 -3.50 -3.22
CA LYS A 274 -32.08 -3.97 -2.19
C LYS A 274 -33.41 -3.22 -2.21
N ILE A 275 -33.37 -1.89 -2.39
CA ILE A 275 -34.58 -1.08 -2.48
C ILE A 275 -35.37 -1.45 -3.76
N VAL A 276 -34.70 -1.54 -4.90
CA VAL A 276 -35.33 -1.90 -6.17
C VAL A 276 -35.96 -3.28 -6.08
N ASP A 277 -35.26 -4.27 -5.54
CA ASP A 277 -35.76 -5.64 -5.37
C ASP A 277 -36.96 -5.70 -4.43
N LYS A 278 -36.92 -4.95 -3.30
CA LYS A 278 -38.04 -4.86 -2.36
C LYS A 278 -39.29 -4.25 -2.99
N ILE A 279 -39.10 -3.18 -3.76
CA ILE A 279 -40.20 -2.51 -4.47
C ILE A 279 -40.71 -3.37 -5.62
N SER A 280 -39.83 -4.12 -6.31
CA SER A 280 -40.22 -5.04 -7.39
C SER A 280 -41.03 -6.23 -6.88
N LYS A 281 -40.62 -6.85 -5.77
CA LYS A 281 -41.34 -7.97 -5.13
C LYS A 281 -42.72 -7.56 -4.62
N GLN A 282 -42.89 -6.36 -4.11
CA GLN A 282 -44.18 -5.83 -3.66
C GLN A 282 -45.15 -5.58 -4.82
N LYS A 283 -44.65 -5.35 -6.06
CA LYS A 283 -45.47 -5.12 -7.24
C LYS A 283 -45.83 -6.37 -8.06
N PHE A 284 -45.12 -7.47 -7.89
CA PHE A 284 -45.46 -8.72 -8.58
C PHE A 284 -46.85 -9.25 -8.18
N ILE A 285 -47.40 -8.74 -7.08
CA ILE A 285 -48.74 -9.05 -6.60
C ILE A 285 -49.83 -8.15 -7.25
N LEU A 286 -49.49 -7.06 -7.92
CA LEU A 286 -50.50 -6.02 -8.24
C LEU A 286 -50.53 -5.35 -9.64
N HIS A 287 -49.67 -5.59 -10.61
CA HIS A 287 -49.91 -5.16 -12.04
C HIS A 287 -48.62 -5.21 -12.90
N ASN A 288 -48.80 -5.68 -14.12
CA ASN A 288 -47.83 -5.64 -15.24
C ASN A 288 -47.88 -4.25 -15.93
N GLY A 289 -47.25 -3.22 -15.38
CA GLY A 289 -47.16 -1.91 -16.02
C GLY A 289 -45.72 -1.32 -15.96
N PRO A 290 -45.37 -0.35 -16.86
CA PRO A 290 -44.05 0.30 -16.83
C PRO A 290 -43.76 0.97 -15.49
N PRO A 291 -42.51 1.16 -15.08
CA PRO A 291 -42.16 1.74 -13.79
C PRO A 291 -42.79 3.14 -13.65
N SER A 292 -43.62 3.31 -12.66
CA SER A 292 -44.33 4.58 -12.48
C SER A 292 -43.32 5.70 -12.18
N ILE A 293 -43.56 6.91 -12.72
CA ILE A 293 -42.75 8.12 -12.52
C ILE A 293 -42.46 8.32 -11.03
N ARG A 294 -43.43 8.05 -10.15
CA ARG A 294 -43.27 8.11 -8.68
C ARG A 294 -42.15 7.25 -8.13
N LYS A 295 -41.84 6.08 -8.76
CA LYS A 295 -40.77 5.17 -8.36
C LYS A 295 -39.40 5.76 -8.68
N ILE A 296 -39.27 6.34 -9.89
CA ILE A 296 -38.03 7.01 -10.34
C ILE A 296 -37.78 8.24 -9.46
N THR A 297 -38.81 9.03 -9.17
CA THR A 297 -38.70 10.22 -8.32
C THR A 297 -38.23 9.88 -6.90
N ILE A 298 -38.79 8.83 -6.27
CA ILE A 298 -38.33 8.39 -4.94
C ILE A 298 -36.87 7.92 -4.97
N GLN A 299 -36.46 7.21 -6.02
CA GLN A 299 -35.06 6.75 -6.17
C GLN A 299 -34.12 7.94 -6.31
N VAL A 300 -34.46 8.94 -7.09
CA VAL A 300 -33.67 10.17 -7.26
C VAL A 300 -33.56 10.92 -5.93
N ILE A 301 -34.67 11.11 -5.22
CA ILE A 301 -34.71 11.81 -3.92
C ILE A 301 -33.80 11.09 -2.91
N ILE A 302 -33.90 9.76 -2.78
CA ILE A 302 -33.05 8.98 -1.87
C ILE A 302 -31.57 9.11 -2.27
N SER A 303 -31.26 9.04 -3.57
CA SER A 303 -29.88 9.18 -4.06
C SER A 303 -29.32 10.57 -3.76
N VAL A 304 -30.10 11.62 -3.95
CA VAL A 304 -29.71 12.99 -3.63
C VAL A 304 -29.53 13.19 -2.13
N LEU A 305 -30.44 12.64 -1.29
CA LEU A 305 -30.29 12.72 0.16
C LEU A 305 -29.03 12.02 0.67
N ILE A 306 -28.74 10.84 0.14
CA ILE A 306 -27.51 10.10 0.46
C ILE A 306 -26.29 10.93 0.04
N LEU A 307 -26.27 11.47 -1.16
CA LEU A 307 -25.19 12.33 -1.64
C LEU A 307 -24.99 13.55 -0.74
N PHE A 308 -26.07 14.17 -0.29
CA PHE A 308 -26.02 15.32 0.61
C PHE A 308 -25.43 14.96 1.99
N VAL A 309 -25.85 13.84 2.59
CA VAL A 309 -25.29 13.35 3.87
C VAL A 309 -23.80 13.10 3.75
N TYR A 310 -23.35 12.50 2.66
CA TYR A 310 -21.93 12.25 2.45
C TYR A 310 -21.15 13.53 2.17
N ALA A 311 -21.68 14.44 1.38
CA ALA A 311 -21.07 15.76 1.16
C ALA A 311 -20.90 16.51 2.49
N PHE A 312 -21.88 16.44 3.38
CA PHE A 312 -21.82 17.01 4.72
C PHE A 312 -20.71 16.37 5.57
N ILE A 313 -20.70 15.02 5.67
CA ILE A 313 -19.66 14.28 6.44
C ILE A 313 -18.27 14.61 5.89
N PHE A 314 -18.13 14.64 4.55
CA PHE A 314 -16.86 14.96 3.90
C PHE A 314 -16.42 16.40 4.17
N SER A 315 -17.35 17.35 4.14
CA SER A 315 -17.08 18.77 4.43
C SER A 315 -16.62 18.96 5.88
N VAL A 316 -17.25 18.26 6.84
CA VAL A 316 -16.85 18.30 8.25
C VAL A 316 -15.46 17.68 8.43
N ALA A 317 -15.20 16.52 7.83
CA ALA A 317 -13.88 15.88 7.89
C ALA A 317 -12.80 16.76 7.26
N PHE A 318 -13.07 17.36 6.10
CA PHE A 318 -12.16 18.27 5.42
C PHE A 318 -11.90 19.55 6.23
N TYR A 319 -12.93 20.11 6.84
CA TYR A 319 -12.80 21.26 7.76
C TYR A 319 -11.86 20.95 8.93
N LEU A 320 -12.04 19.78 9.58
CA LEU A 320 -11.17 19.36 10.68
C LEU A 320 -9.71 19.13 10.23
N LEU A 321 -9.51 18.62 9.02
CA LEU A 321 -8.18 18.45 8.44
C LEU A 321 -7.50 19.80 8.13
N ILE A 322 -8.24 20.77 7.60
CA ILE A 322 -7.73 22.14 7.34
C ILE A 322 -7.25 22.80 8.63
N GLN A 323 -7.99 22.64 9.73
CA GLN A 323 -7.60 23.19 11.03
C GLN A 323 -6.28 22.61 11.54
N ARG A 324 -5.96 21.39 11.12
CA ARG A 324 -4.75 20.69 11.57
C ARG A 324 -3.53 20.91 10.67
N ASP A 325 -3.72 20.98 9.36
CA ASP A 325 -2.64 21.23 8.39
C ASP A 325 -2.91 22.54 7.62
N TRP A 326 -2.19 23.60 8.02
CA TRP A 326 -2.30 24.93 7.43
C TRP A 326 -2.08 24.94 5.89
N ARG A 327 -1.38 23.94 5.35
CA ARG A 327 -1.14 23.82 3.90
C ARG A 327 -2.41 23.43 3.15
N LEU A 328 -3.32 22.68 3.80
CA LEU A 328 -4.64 22.42 3.23
C LEU A 328 -5.51 23.66 3.22
N SER A 329 -5.27 24.61 4.15
CA SER A 329 -5.99 25.89 4.15
C SER A 329 -5.67 26.72 2.92
N LEU A 330 -4.47 26.55 2.30
CA LEU A 330 -4.10 27.22 1.07
C LEU A 330 -5.02 26.82 -0.12
N LEU A 331 -5.51 25.59 -0.15
CA LEU A 331 -6.46 25.16 -1.18
C LEU A 331 -7.80 25.92 -1.12
N VAL A 332 -8.17 26.36 0.07
CA VAL A 332 -9.41 27.13 0.27
C VAL A 332 -9.17 28.62 0.09
N SER A 333 -8.06 29.15 0.62
CA SER A 333 -7.72 30.58 0.52
C SER A 333 -7.25 30.99 -0.87
N GLN A 334 -6.63 30.08 -1.62
CA GLN A 334 -6.09 30.33 -2.96
C GLN A 334 -6.45 29.17 -3.91
N PRO A 335 -7.75 28.97 -4.22
CA PRO A 335 -8.17 27.84 -5.05
C PRO A 335 -7.54 27.93 -6.45
N PRO A 336 -7.22 26.78 -7.08
CA PRO A 336 -6.74 26.77 -8.45
C PRO A 336 -7.80 27.35 -9.40
N SER A 337 -7.37 28.22 -10.31
CA SER A 337 -8.21 28.75 -11.39
C SER A 337 -8.57 27.63 -12.40
N ILE A 338 -9.63 27.84 -13.18
CA ILE A 338 -10.03 26.90 -14.25
C ILE A 338 -8.88 26.68 -15.24
N ARG A 339 -8.11 27.73 -15.58
CA ARG A 339 -6.95 27.64 -16.47
C ARG A 339 -5.85 26.76 -15.88
N GLU A 340 -5.58 26.87 -14.60
CA GLU A 340 -4.61 26.01 -13.89
C GLU A 340 -5.10 24.57 -13.82
N ILE A 341 -6.40 24.34 -13.58
CA ILE A 341 -6.99 22.99 -13.61
C ILE A 341 -6.82 22.36 -14.99
N ILE A 342 -7.08 23.09 -16.07
CA ILE A 342 -6.83 22.61 -17.43
C ILE A 342 -5.33 22.32 -17.62
N GLY A 343 -4.44 23.18 -17.11
CA GLY A 343 -3.00 22.97 -17.14
C GLY A 343 -2.54 21.70 -16.41
N ILE A 344 -3.21 21.32 -15.32
CA ILE A 344 -2.96 20.04 -14.62
C ILE A 344 -3.28 18.85 -15.54
N PHE A 345 -4.46 18.86 -16.16
CA PHE A 345 -4.90 17.76 -17.04
C PHE A 345 -4.11 17.70 -18.36
N SER A 346 -3.57 18.81 -18.83
CA SER A 346 -2.69 18.86 -20.02
C SER A 346 -1.22 18.58 -19.71
N PHE A 347 -0.88 18.25 -18.44
CA PHE A 347 0.51 18.04 -17.98
C PHE A 347 1.46 19.22 -18.29
N ASN A 348 0.94 20.45 -18.24
CA ASN A 348 1.77 21.64 -18.45
C ASN A 348 2.76 21.80 -17.29
N GLN A 349 4.05 21.59 -17.58
CA GLN A 349 5.12 21.58 -16.58
C GLN A 349 5.18 22.88 -15.77
N ASN A 350 5.06 24.03 -16.42
CA ASN A 350 5.14 25.34 -15.73
C ASN A 350 3.97 25.50 -14.76
N THR A 351 2.74 25.23 -15.21
CA THR A 351 1.55 25.29 -14.36
C THR A 351 1.67 24.36 -13.15
N LEU A 352 2.16 23.13 -13.36
CA LEU A 352 2.33 22.14 -12.28
C LEU A 352 3.41 22.58 -11.28
N LEU A 353 4.51 23.17 -11.75
CA LEU A 353 5.56 23.69 -10.88
C LEU A 353 5.08 24.91 -10.08
N ASP A 354 4.36 25.84 -10.70
CA ASP A 354 3.81 27.03 -10.03
C ASP A 354 2.79 26.64 -8.95
N LEU A 355 1.87 25.74 -9.27
CA LEU A 355 0.92 25.19 -8.30
C LEU A 355 1.63 24.46 -7.17
N SER A 356 2.63 23.66 -7.48
CA SER A 356 3.38 22.91 -6.46
C SER A 356 4.18 23.83 -5.54
N HIS A 357 4.69 24.95 -6.04
CA HIS A 357 5.31 25.99 -5.23
C HIS A 357 4.30 26.65 -4.29
N ARG A 358 3.15 27.05 -4.80
CA ARG A 358 2.06 27.66 -4.02
C ARG A 358 1.54 26.73 -2.91
N PHE A 359 1.39 25.43 -3.19
CA PHE A 359 0.88 24.44 -2.23
C PHE A 359 1.97 23.69 -1.45
N ILE A 360 3.22 24.14 -1.52
CA ILE A 360 4.37 23.64 -0.73
C ILE A 360 4.60 22.13 -0.92
N PHE A 361 4.65 21.71 -2.17
CA PHE A 361 5.13 20.39 -2.55
C PHE A 361 6.05 20.38 -3.79
N LEU A 362 6.69 21.55 -4.04
CA LEU A 362 7.56 21.78 -5.19
C LEU A 362 8.67 20.71 -5.30
N GLU A 363 9.32 20.36 -4.18
CA GLU A 363 10.37 19.35 -4.19
C GLU A 363 9.88 18.02 -4.75
N ARG A 364 8.67 17.61 -4.39
CA ARG A 364 8.07 16.36 -4.94
C ARG A 364 7.87 16.45 -6.45
N MET A 365 7.38 17.58 -6.94
CA MET A 365 7.21 17.80 -8.38
C MET A 365 8.55 17.80 -9.12
N VAL A 366 9.60 18.36 -8.55
CA VAL A 366 10.95 18.31 -9.13
C VAL A 366 11.44 16.87 -9.26
N TYR A 367 11.26 16.03 -8.24
CA TYR A 367 11.60 14.60 -8.30
C TYR A 367 10.80 13.87 -9.38
N TRP A 368 9.49 14.12 -9.46
CA TRP A 368 8.62 13.47 -10.45
C TRP A 368 8.96 13.89 -11.87
N PHE A 369 9.19 15.20 -12.10
CA PHE A 369 9.60 15.67 -13.42
C PHE A 369 10.98 15.17 -13.83
N ASN A 370 11.90 14.98 -12.89
CA ASN A 370 13.16 14.32 -13.21
C ASN A 370 12.91 12.90 -13.77
N GLY A 371 12.07 12.11 -13.10
CA GLY A 371 11.71 10.78 -13.59
C GLY A 371 10.98 10.81 -14.94
N TRP A 372 10.07 11.77 -15.13
CA TRP A 372 9.35 11.95 -16.38
C TRP A 372 10.28 12.37 -17.54
N ASN A 373 11.22 13.28 -17.30
CA ASN A 373 12.17 13.72 -18.31
C ASN A 373 13.15 12.61 -18.72
N ILE A 374 13.55 11.75 -17.76
CA ILE A 374 14.32 10.54 -18.06
C ILE A 374 13.51 9.60 -18.96
N PHE A 375 12.25 9.34 -18.61
CA PHE A 375 11.35 8.49 -19.40
C PHE A 375 11.18 9.00 -20.83
N ASN A 376 10.99 10.30 -21.03
CA ASN A 376 10.84 10.87 -22.35
C ASN A 376 12.09 10.65 -23.24
N GLN A 377 13.28 10.55 -22.65
CA GLN A 377 14.50 10.27 -23.39
C GLN A 377 14.75 8.76 -23.58
N TYR A 378 14.31 7.93 -22.63
CA TYR A 378 14.52 6.47 -22.64
C TYR A 378 13.18 5.71 -22.47
N PRO A 379 12.24 5.83 -23.44
CA PRO A 379 10.85 5.45 -23.21
C PRO A 379 10.61 3.93 -23.12
N TRP A 380 11.42 3.09 -23.75
CA TRP A 380 11.10 1.67 -23.88
C TRP A 380 11.51 0.83 -22.67
N LEU A 381 12.80 0.84 -22.32
CA LEU A 381 13.36 0.04 -21.24
C LEU A 381 13.89 0.90 -20.08
N GLY A 382 13.80 2.22 -20.20
CA GLY A 382 14.33 3.13 -19.18
C GLY A 382 15.86 3.14 -19.11
N VAL A 383 16.40 3.59 -17.98
CA VAL A 383 17.85 3.74 -17.77
C VAL A 383 18.47 2.63 -16.89
N GLY A 384 17.72 1.56 -16.63
CA GLY A 384 18.15 0.51 -15.69
C GLY A 384 17.68 0.78 -14.27
N LEU A 385 17.32 -0.30 -13.59
CA LEU A 385 16.76 -0.22 -12.25
C LEU A 385 17.81 0.33 -11.26
N GLY A 386 17.47 1.38 -10.50
CA GLY A 386 18.37 2.05 -9.55
C GLY A 386 19.19 3.19 -10.15
N ASN A 387 19.17 3.41 -11.47
CA ASN A 387 20.03 4.36 -12.14
C ASN A 387 19.44 5.76 -12.32
N ALA A 388 18.14 5.98 -12.06
CA ALA A 388 17.50 7.29 -12.26
C ALA A 388 18.22 8.43 -11.52
N GLY A 389 18.81 8.15 -10.36
CA GLY A 389 19.53 9.14 -9.56
C GLY A 389 20.78 9.72 -10.21
N PHE A 390 21.43 8.99 -11.12
CA PHE A 390 22.61 9.49 -11.86
C PHE A 390 22.24 10.63 -12.83
N PHE A 391 21.02 10.59 -13.34
CA PHE A 391 20.52 11.57 -14.31
C PHE A 391 19.91 12.82 -13.66
N PHE A 392 19.81 12.87 -12.33
CA PHE A 392 19.16 13.97 -11.61
C PHE A 392 19.77 15.34 -11.94
N PRO A 393 21.13 15.52 -11.98
CA PRO A 393 21.71 16.82 -12.32
C PRO A 393 21.35 17.32 -13.74
N LYS A 394 21.12 16.40 -14.67
CA LYS A 394 20.79 16.72 -16.07
C LYS A 394 19.32 17.04 -16.28
N PHE A 395 18.41 16.35 -15.60
CA PHE A 395 16.97 16.38 -15.92
C PHE A 395 16.10 17.05 -14.86
N ALA A 396 16.65 17.40 -13.69
CA ALA A 396 15.89 18.14 -12.69
C ALA A 396 15.51 19.52 -13.21
N PRO A 397 14.23 19.95 -13.05
CA PRO A 397 13.80 21.29 -13.42
C PRO A 397 14.63 22.36 -12.72
N ALA A 398 14.95 23.46 -13.45
CA ALA A 398 15.81 24.53 -12.93
C ALA A 398 15.32 25.15 -11.61
N ILE A 399 14.01 25.31 -11.43
CA ILE A 399 13.40 25.80 -10.19
C ILE A 399 13.76 24.94 -8.96
N GLY A 400 14.05 23.66 -9.16
CA GLY A 400 14.46 22.78 -8.06
C GLY A 400 15.75 23.24 -7.39
N TRP A 401 16.67 23.84 -8.13
CA TRP A 401 17.93 24.34 -7.60
C TRP A 401 17.75 25.50 -6.59
N ALA A 402 16.60 26.16 -6.58
CA ALA A 402 16.25 27.17 -5.59
C ALA A 402 15.81 26.58 -4.25
N THR A 403 15.41 25.29 -4.20
CA THR A 403 14.89 24.65 -2.98
C THR A 403 16.02 24.10 -2.10
N TYR A 404 15.84 24.19 -0.78
CA TYR A 404 16.82 23.68 0.19
C TYR A 404 17.01 22.17 0.09
N GLU A 405 15.90 21.40 0.01
CA GLU A 405 15.94 19.93 -0.03
C GLU A 405 16.73 19.43 -1.24
N ILE A 406 16.46 19.97 -2.43
CA ILE A 406 17.13 19.54 -3.67
C ILE A 406 18.63 19.87 -3.60
N ARG A 407 19.00 21.08 -3.15
CA ARG A 407 20.41 21.44 -2.96
C ARG A 407 21.10 20.52 -1.96
N ASN A 408 20.46 20.25 -0.83
CA ASN A 408 21.00 19.37 0.19
C ASN A 408 21.24 17.95 -0.38
N VAL A 409 20.26 17.41 -1.11
CA VAL A 409 20.39 16.10 -1.75
C VAL A 409 21.47 16.10 -2.83
N LEU A 410 21.61 17.16 -3.62
CA LEU A 410 22.60 17.23 -4.70
C LEU A 410 24.04 17.38 -4.19
N PHE A 411 24.27 18.24 -3.19
CA PHE A 411 25.62 18.67 -2.81
C PHE A 411 26.14 18.07 -1.50
N TYR A 412 25.26 17.84 -0.52
CA TYR A 412 25.70 17.50 0.84
C TYR A 412 25.45 16.04 1.22
N LEU A 413 24.37 15.42 0.76
CA LEU A 413 24.09 14.03 1.09
C LEU A 413 24.89 13.06 0.21
N PRO A 414 25.46 11.96 0.76
CA PRO A 414 26.25 11.01 0.00
C PRO A 414 25.40 10.03 -0.85
N GLN A 415 24.09 10.00 -0.65
CA GLN A 415 23.18 9.13 -1.38
C GLN A 415 22.83 9.76 -2.74
N LEU A 416 22.56 8.90 -3.74
CA LEU A 416 21.95 9.36 -4.98
C LEU A 416 20.51 9.84 -4.69
N PRO A 417 20.05 10.91 -5.35
CA PRO A 417 18.65 11.28 -5.32
C PRO A 417 17.79 10.15 -5.91
N ASN A 418 16.59 10.01 -5.38
CA ASN A 418 15.58 9.11 -5.93
C ASN A 418 14.44 9.90 -6.57
N VAL A 419 13.50 9.24 -7.23
CA VAL A 419 12.37 9.89 -7.92
C VAL A 419 11.22 10.22 -6.95
N LYS A 420 11.24 9.69 -5.72
CA LYS A 420 10.20 9.87 -4.68
C LYS A 420 8.76 9.53 -5.14
N SER A 421 8.64 8.70 -6.17
CA SER A 421 7.40 8.10 -6.66
C SER A 421 7.71 6.80 -7.38
N LEU A 422 6.99 5.74 -7.03
CA LEU A 422 7.14 4.43 -7.66
C LEU A 422 6.74 4.49 -9.15
N TRP A 423 5.71 5.25 -9.48
CA TRP A 423 5.22 5.35 -10.85
C TRP A 423 6.24 6.01 -11.78
N PHE A 424 6.75 7.17 -11.40
CA PHE A 424 7.79 7.85 -12.18
C PHE A 424 9.12 7.10 -12.15
N ARG A 425 9.42 6.38 -11.06
CA ARG A 425 10.58 5.52 -10.98
C ARG A 425 10.49 4.34 -11.96
N LEU A 426 9.35 3.65 -12.00
CA LEU A 426 9.12 2.56 -12.96
C LEU A 426 9.26 3.04 -14.40
N LEU A 427 8.65 4.17 -14.74
CA LEU A 427 8.78 4.77 -16.08
C LEU A 427 10.24 5.12 -16.39
N ALA A 428 10.95 5.78 -15.48
CA ALA A 428 12.34 6.19 -15.69
C ALA A 428 13.31 5.00 -15.78
N GLU A 429 13.15 4.01 -14.89
CA GLU A 429 14.13 2.93 -14.71
C GLU A 429 13.84 1.69 -15.56
N THR A 430 12.56 1.39 -15.86
CA THR A 430 12.16 0.20 -16.63
C THR A 430 11.35 0.50 -17.91
N GLY A 431 11.14 1.79 -18.18
CA GLY A 431 10.42 2.28 -19.34
C GLY A 431 8.95 1.87 -19.38
N LEU A 432 8.33 2.07 -20.54
CA LEU A 432 6.92 1.72 -20.77
C LEU A 432 6.67 0.21 -20.65
N VAL A 433 7.63 -0.62 -21.08
CA VAL A 433 7.48 -2.08 -21.04
C VAL A 433 7.41 -2.59 -19.60
N GLY A 434 8.36 -2.21 -18.73
CA GLY A 434 8.35 -2.61 -17.33
C GLY A 434 7.16 -2.01 -16.57
N PHE A 435 6.86 -0.74 -16.79
CA PHE A 435 5.70 -0.08 -16.19
C PHE A 435 4.39 -0.82 -16.54
N SER A 436 4.17 -1.14 -17.82
CA SER A 436 2.94 -1.83 -18.28
C SER A 436 2.80 -3.22 -17.66
N LEU A 437 3.90 -3.97 -17.52
CA LEU A 437 3.89 -5.29 -16.89
C LEU A 437 3.58 -5.19 -15.38
N PHE A 438 4.12 -4.20 -14.68
CA PHE A 438 3.82 -3.98 -13.28
C PHE A 438 2.35 -3.59 -13.08
N ILE A 439 1.82 -2.68 -13.91
CA ILE A 439 0.38 -2.33 -13.89
C ILE A 439 -0.49 -3.54 -14.25
N SER A 440 -0.08 -4.36 -15.22
CA SER A 440 -0.78 -5.60 -15.58
C SER A 440 -0.85 -6.56 -14.38
N TRP A 441 0.23 -6.67 -13.59
CA TRP A 441 0.22 -7.46 -12.36
C TRP A 441 -0.80 -6.94 -11.34
N LEU A 442 -0.81 -5.64 -11.08
CA LEU A 442 -1.80 -5.02 -10.18
C LEU A 442 -3.24 -5.26 -10.67
N TYR A 443 -3.46 -5.12 -11.97
CA TYR A 443 -4.77 -5.39 -12.58
C TYR A 443 -5.20 -6.85 -12.42
N VAL A 444 -4.30 -7.80 -12.65
CA VAL A 444 -4.58 -9.23 -12.46
C VAL A 444 -4.90 -9.53 -10.99
N LEU A 445 -4.16 -8.95 -10.03
CA LEU A 445 -4.48 -9.06 -8.61
C LEU A 445 -5.88 -8.49 -8.30
N TYR A 446 -6.22 -7.34 -8.87
CA TYR A 446 -7.55 -6.74 -8.68
C TYR A 446 -8.66 -7.66 -9.23
N GLN A 447 -8.49 -8.23 -10.43
CA GLN A 447 -9.45 -9.17 -11.00
C GLN A 447 -9.57 -10.46 -10.17
N SER A 448 -8.46 -10.99 -9.67
CA SER A 448 -8.44 -12.16 -8.79
C SER A 448 -9.12 -11.89 -7.46
N SER A 449 -8.96 -10.69 -6.92
CA SER A 449 -9.69 -10.25 -5.74
C SER A 449 -11.20 -10.16 -5.98
N ARG A 450 -11.62 -9.58 -7.13
CA ARG A 450 -13.04 -9.55 -7.53
C ARG A 450 -13.62 -10.97 -7.69
N PHE A 451 -12.88 -11.86 -8.32
CA PHE A 451 -13.26 -13.26 -8.49
C PHE A 451 -13.45 -13.94 -7.12
N SER A 452 -12.49 -13.80 -6.22
CA SER A 452 -12.53 -14.39 -4.87
C SER A 452 -13.70 -13.86 -4.02
N HIS A 453 -14.22 -12.68 -4.33
CA HIS A 453 -15.40 -12.14 -3.65
C HIS A 453 -16.69 -12.94 -3.92
N LEU A 454 -16.72 -13.79 -4.95
CA LEU A 454 -17.84 -14.69 -5.28
C LEU A 454 -17.88 -15.95 -4.37
N HIS A 455 -16.82 -16.21 -3.62
CA HIS A 455 -16.72 -17.35 -2.72
C HIS A 455 -17.81 -17.31 -1.63
N GLN A 456 -18.16 -18.48 -1.06
CA GLN A 456 -19.18 -18.56 0.01
C GLN A 456 -18.64 -18.15 1.38
N ASP A 457 -17.39 -18.51 1.70
CA ASP A 457 -16.77 -18.21 2.99
C ASP A 457 -16.58 -16.71 3.22
N ALA A 458 -17.02 -16.24 4.38
CA ALA A 458 -16.97 -14.84 4.74
C ALA A 458 -15.54 -14.31 4.95
N THR A 459 -14.59 -15.17 5.34
CA THR A 459 -13.17 -14.77 5.49
C THR A 459 -12.55 -14.48 4.14
N ILE A 460 -12.79 -15.32 3.14
CA ILE A 460 -12.32 -15.09 1.77
C ILE A 460 -12.93 -13.81 1.21
N LYS A 461 -14.24 -13.57 1.40
CA LYS A 461 -14.88 -12.29 1.00
C LYS A 461 -14.24 -11.07 1.66
N THR A 462 -13.88 -11.20 2.94
CA THR A 462 -13.23 -10.14 3.70
C THR A 462 -11.86 -9.81 3.11
N PHE A 463 -11.01 -10.81 2.89
CA PHE A 463 -9.70 -10.59 2.28
C PHE A 463 -9.78 -10.18 0.80
N ALA A 464 -10.80 -10.61 0.08
CA ALA A 464 -11.08 -10.14 -1.26
C ALA A 464 -11.39 -8.62 -1.27
N LEU A 465 -12.25 -8.15 -0.38
CA LEU A 465 -12.52 -6.71 -0.25
C LEU A 465 -11.30 -5.95 0.26
N ALA A 466 -10.61 -6.46 1.29
CA ALA A 466 -9.39 -5.86 1.80
C ALA A 466 -8.32 -5.70 0.70
N GLY A 467 -8.16 -6.72 -0.15
CA GLY A 467 -7.26 -6.66 -1.30
C GLY A 467 -7.63 -5.58 -2.31
N GLN A 468 -8.93 -5.41 -2.63
CA GLN A 468 -9.38 -4.32 -3.53
C GLN A 468 -9.06 -2.95 -2.94
N LEU A 469 -9.32 -2.76 -1.64
CA LEU A 469 -9.02 -1.51 -0.95
C LEU A 469 -7.52 -1.23 -0.88
N ALA A 470 -6.72 -2.25 -0.57
CA ALA A 470 -5.25 -2.14 -0.52
C ALA A 470 -4.65 -1.76 -1.88
N LEU A 471 -5.13 -2.36 -2.98
CA LEU A 471 -4.67 -2.03 -4.33
C LEU A 471 -5.06 -0.60 -4.73
N LEU A 472 -6.26 -0.15 -4.37
CA LEU A 472 -6.67 1.24 -4.60
C LEU A 472 -5.83 2.23 -3.79
N ALA A 473 -5.58 1.93 -2.51
CA ALA A 473 -4.69 2.73 -1.68
C ALA A 473 -3.27 2.78 -2.26
N PHE A 474 -2.77 1.66 -2.75
CA PHE A 474 -1.43 1.56 -3.33
C PHE A 474 -1.27 2.44 -4.59
N ILE A 475 -2.33 2.64 -5.38
CA ILE A 475 -2.30 3.57 -6.51
C ILE A 475 -1.96 4.99 -6.03
N GLY A 476 -2.58 5.45 -4.96
CA GLY A 476 -2.29 6.76 -4.37
C GLY A 476 -0.89 6.80 -3.71
N GLU A 477 -0.58 5.79 -2.90
CA GLU A 477 0.69 5.72 -2.17
C GLU A 477 1.91 5.61 -3.10
N GLY A 478 1.78 5.03 -4.28
CA GLY A 478 2.83 4.98 -5.30
C GLY A 478 3.35 6.35 -5.76
N PHE A 479 2.62 7.43 -5.50
CA PHE A 479 3.12 8.81 -5.68
C PHE A 479 4.01 9.30 -4.53
N SER A 480 4.10 8.60 -3.42
CA SER A 480 4.93 8.95 -2.26
C SER A 480 6.03 7.93 -1.96
N ILE A 481 5.80 6.67 -2.29
CA ILE A 481 6.72 5.56 -2.10
C ILE A 481 7.54 5.39 -3.38
N ASP A 482 8.83 5.12 -3.25
CA ASP A 482 9.74 4.85 -4.38
C ASP A 482 10.53 3.54 -4.21
N SER A 483 10.18 2.74 -3.21
CA SER A 483 10.85 1.49 -2.89
C SER A 483 9.96 0.28 -3.15
N PHE A 484 10.56 -0.81 -3.63
CA PHE A 484 9.90 -2.11 -3.68
C PHE A 484 9.93 -2.85 -2.34
N ALA A 485 10.72 -2.39 -1.38
CA ALA A 485 10.85 -3.02 -0.06
C ALA A 485 9.72 -2.60 0.88
N MET A 486 8.47 -2.94 0.52
CA MET A 486 7.26 -2.69 1.29
C MET A 486 6.63 -4.02 1.71
N PRO A 487 7.06 -4.65 2.80
CA PRO A 487 6.63 -6.00 3.17
C PRO A 487 5.11 -6.14 3.26
N TYR A 488 4.43 -5.15 3.82
CA TYR A 488 2.98 -5.12 3.99
C TYR A 488 2.20 -5.18 2.65
N PHE A 489 2.70 -4.52 1.60
CA PHE A 489 2.09 -4.58 0.27
C PHE A 489 2.25 -5.97 -0.36
N TRP A 490 3.46 -6.54 -0.29
CA TRP A 490 3.72 -7.86 -0.86
C TRP A 490 2.95 -8.98 -0.14
N VAL A 491 2.77 -8.85 1.18
CA VAL A 491 1.96 -9.80 1.96
C VAL A 491 0.50 -9.74 1.52
N ILE A 492 -0.12 -8.55 1.43
CA ILE A 492 -1.52 -8.46 0.99
C ILE A 492 -1.69 -8.91 -0.47
N ALA A 493 -0.74 -8.60 -1.36
CA ALA A 493 -0.72 -9.09 -2.73
C ALA A 493 -0.64 -10.62 -2.80
N GLY A 494 0.22 -11.23 -1.97
CA GLY A 494 0.32 -12.67 -1.82
C GLY A 494 -0.97 -13.30 -1.28
N MET A 495 -1.63 -12.66 -0.33
CA MET A 495 -2.93 -13.11 0.19
C MET A 495 -4.02 -13.09 -0.90
N ILE A 496 -4.06 -12.04 -1.74
CA ILE A 496 -5.00 -11.97 -2.88
C ILE A 496 -4.79 -13.16 -3.81
N ALA A 497 -3.55 -13.46 -4.16
CA ALA A 497 -3.23 -14.57 -5.04
C ALA A 497 -3.56 -15.93 -4.39
N ALA A 498 -3.28 -16.08 -3.08
CA ALA A 498 -3.58 -17.30 -2.32
C ALA A 498 -5.07 -17.59 -2.26
N ILE A 499 -5.92 -16.62 -1.91
CA ILE A 499 -7.37 -16.83 -1.84
C ILE A 499 -7.98 -17.17 -3.21
N ALA A 500 -7.47 -16.57 -4.29
CA ALA A 500 -7.90 -16.91 -5.64
C ALA A 500 -7.51 -18.35 -6.02
N MET A 501 -6.33 -18.80 -5.57
CA MET A 501 -5.87 -20.18 -5.79
C MET A 501 -6.70 -21.18 -4.99
N ILE A 502 -7.06 -20.89 -3.73
CA ILE A 502 -7.95 -21.71 -2.90
C ILE A 502 -9.29 -21.89 -3.63
N PHE A 503 -9.93 -20.79 -4.04
CA PHE A 503 -11.23 -20.83 -4.68
C PHE A 503 -11.22 -21.62 -6.00
N ARG A 504 -10.20 -21.44 -6.85
CA ARG A 504 -10.07 -22.22 -8.09
C ARG A 504 -9.93 -23.73 -7.83
N ARG A 505 -9.21 -24.14 -6.77
CA ARG A 505 -9.07 -25.55 -6.40
C ARG A 505 -10.42 -26.16 -6.01
N GLU A 506 -11.20 -25.45 -5.21
CA GLU A 506 -12.54 -25.91 -4.80
C GLU A 506 -13.48 -26.06 -5.99
N ILE A 507 -13.49 -25.10 -6.93
CA ILE A 507 -14.30 -25.21 -8.15
C ILE A 507 -13.90 -26.45 -8.96
N THR A 508 -12.60 -26.70 -9.13
CA THR A 508 -12.12 -27.86 -9.90
C THR A 508 -12.49 -29.17 -9.20
N GLN A 509 -12.38 -29.24 -7.88
CA GLN A 509 -12.76 -30.45 -7.10
C GLN A 509 -14.26 -30.75 -7.19
N ASN A 510 -15.10 -29.71 -7.12
CA ASN A 510 -16.56 -29.87 -7.24
C ASN A 510 -17.02 -30.29 -8.65
N GLN A 511 -16.22 -30.01 -9.69
CA GLN A 511 -16.49 -30.44 -11.08
C GLN A 511 -16.02 -31.88 -11.35
N THR A 512 -15.12 -32.42 -10.52
CA THR A 512 -14.57 -33.77 -10.72
C THR A 512 -15.24 -34.81 -9.80
N THR A 513 -16.08 -34.42 -8.87
CA THR A 513 -16.96 -35.30 -8.08
C THR A 513 -18.29 -35.42 -8.81
N PRO A 514 -18.62 -36.62 -9.36
CA PRO A 514 -19.88 -36.86 -10.07
C PRO A 514 -21.09 -36.78 -9.15
#